data_145f7483e569c0c4a1c4cbd25019f9cb
#
_entry.id   145f7483e569c0c4a1c4cbd25019f9cb
#
_cell.length_a   1.000
_cell.length_b   1.000
_cell.length_c   1.000
_cell.angle_alpha   90.00
_cell.angle_beta   90.00
_cell.angle_gamma   90.00
#
_symmetry.space_group_name_H-M   'P 1'
#
loop_
_entity.id
_entity.type
_entity.pdbx_description
1 polymer ?
#
loop_
_entity_poly.entity_id
_entity_poly.type
_entity_poly.pdbx_seq_one_letter_code
_entity_poly.pdbx_strand_id
1 'polypeptide(L)'
;VRKKLNWNYKPFEIPSEIRKLWKEIGEKASAKAEKDEAKYQKEIKKFGWLGRSITNHKDQINQSMEKVIKNYLKNLDPIATRKSSEMFLELISSLPNLIGGSADLAGSNNTKTKKHEIIKPGNFKGNYIHYGVREHAMCGIMNGLSLHSGLIPYGGTFLIFSDYCKPSIRLAAMMKQRVIYIFTHDSIGLGEDGPTHQPVEQLASLRSIPNLNVFRPADTIETFECWQLALDSNDSPSVIALSRQKINPLRKEYNKINKCSKGAYAVSYTHLRAHETET
;
A
#
# COMPACT_ATOMS: atom_id res chain seq x y z
N VAL A 1 -29.08 27.89 -24.25
CA VAL A 1 -27.64 27.57 -24.39
C VAL A 1 -27.24 27.58 -25.88
N ARG A 2 -27.91 26.82 -26.79
CA ARG A 2 -27.53 26.69 -28.20
C ARG A 2 -27.47 28.03 -28.95
N LYS A 3 -28.50 28.87 -28.82
CA LYS A 3 -28.54 30.24 -29.39
C LYS A 3 -27.37 31.11 -28.90
N LYS A 4 -27.00 31.01 -27.62
CA LYS A 4 -25.91 31.79 -27.02
C LYS A 4 -24.51 31.34 -27.51
N LEU A 5 -24.39 30.07 -27.94
CA LEU A 5 -23.17 29.49 -28.50
C LEU A 5 -23.16 29.49 -30.03
N ASN A 6 -24.15 30.08 -30.69
CA ASN A 6 -24.35 30.03 -32.15
C ASN A 6 -24.28 28.59 -32.72
N TRP A 7 -24.78 27.61 -31.94
CA TRP A 7 -24.79 26.21 -32.33
C TRP A 7 -26.10 25.87 -33.06
N ASN A 8 -26.06 25.88 -34.39
CA ASN A 8 -27.23 25.69 -35.24
C ASN A 8 -27.45 24.27 -35.75
N TYR A 9 -26.64 23.32 -35.28
CA TYR A 9 -26.72 21.93 -35.68
C TYR A 9 -27.77 21.15 -34.90
N LYS A 10 -28.28 20.06 -35.46
CA LYS A 10 -29.25 19.17 -34.80
C LYS A 10 -28.62 18.47 -33.59
N PRO A 11 -29.41 17.91 -32.67
CA PRO A 11 -28.89 17.05 -31.62
C PRO A 11 -28.05 15.90 -32.21
N PHE A 12 -26.89 15.63 -31.61
CA PHE A 12 -25.93 14.60 -32.04
C PHE A 12 -25.25 14.83 -33.39
N GLU A 13 -25.52 15.95 -34.06
CA GLU A 13 -24.80 16.35 -35.26
C GLU A 13 -23.54 17.14 -34.89
N ILE A 14 -22.38 16.64 -35.32
CA ILE A 14 -21.07 17.29 -35.12
C ILE A 14 -20.59 17.82 -36.47
N PRO A 15 -20.34 19.14 -36.58
CA PRO A 15 -19.81 19.74 -37.79
C PRO A 15 -18.53 19.06 -38.31
N SER A 16 -18.39 18.93 -39.62
CA SER A 16 -17.24 18.30 -40.24
C SER A 16 -15.90 18.95 -39.85
N GLU A 17 -15.90 20.28 -39.72
CA GLU A 17 -14.71 21.06 -39.31
C GLU A 17 -14.26 20.68 -37.87
N ILE A 18 -15.21 20.57 -36.94
CA ILE A 18 -14.91 20.15 -35.56
C ILE A 18 -14.41 18.72 -35.56
N ARG A 19 -15.07 17.83 -36.28
CA ARG A 19 -14.64 16.44 -36.42
C ARG A 19 -13.22 16.32 -36.99
N LYS A 20 -12.92 17.12 -38.01
CA LYS A 20 -11.59 17.17 -38.62
C LYS A 20 -10.54 17.66 -37.62
N LEU A 21 -10.84 18.76 -36.91
CA LEU A 21 -9.95 19.30 -35.87
C LEU A 21 -9.64 18.27 -34.78
N TRP A 22 -10.65 17.59 -34.27
CA TRP A 22 -10.46 16.55 -33.27
C TRP A 22 -9.65 15.37 -33.79
N LYS A 23 -9.86 14.97 -35.03
CA LYS A 23 -9.10 13.92 -35.67
C LYS A 23 -7.61 14.31 -35.81
N GLU A 24 -7.32 15.52 -36.24
CA GLU A 24 -5.94 16.02 -36.35
C GLU A 24 -5.23 16.09 -34.98
N ILE A 25 -5.96 16.53 -33.94
CA ILE A 25 -5.43 16.55 -32.59
C ILE A 25 -5.15 15.10 -32.11
N GLY A 26 -6.06 14.18 -32.37
CA GLY A 26 -5.91 12.77 -32.03
C GLY A 26 -4.72 12.11 -32.74
N GLU A 27 -4.57 12.34 -34.03
CA GLU A 27 -3.43 11.81 -34.83
C GLU A 27 -2.09 12.32 -34.31
N LYS A 28 -1.98 13.62 -34.01
CA LYS A 28 -0.78 14.22 -33.41
C LYS A 28 -0.46 13.64 -32.05
N ALA A 29 -1.50 13.46 -31.22
CA ALA A 29 -1.36 12.86 -29.88
C ALA A 29 -0.95 11.39 -29.97
N SER A 30 -1.54 10.61 -30.89
CA SER A 30 -1.17 9.21 -31.13
C SER A 30 0.28 9.05 -31.56
N ALA A 31 0.72 9.85 -32.56
CA ALA A 31 2.11 9.83 -33.03
C ALA A 31 3.12 10.20 -31.92
N LYS A 32 2.74 11.10 -31.02
CA LYS A 32 3.56 11.43 -29.86
C LYS A 32 3.57 10.26 -28.84
N ALA A 33 2.41 9.69 -28.55
CA ALA A 33 2.29 8.56 -27.62
C ALA A 33 3.09 7.35 -28.09
N GLU A 34 3.08 7.03 -29.39
CA GLU A 34 3.90 5.94 -29.96
C GLU A 34 5.41 6.17 -29.79
N LYS A 35 5.87 7.42 -29.99
CA LYS A 35 7.28 7.77 -29.74
C LYS A 35 7.65 7.71 -28.28
N ASP A 36 6.78 8.19 -27.39
CA ASP A 36 6.99 8.17 -25.95
C ASP A 36 6.95 6.72 -25.43
N GLU A 37 6.05 5.86 -25.96
CA GLU A 37 6.01 4.44 -25.64
C GLU A 37 7.27 3.69 -26.08
N ALA A 38 7.76 3.95 -27.31
CA ALA A 38 9.00 3.34 -27.78
C ALA A 38 10.21 3.75 -26.92
N LYS A 39 10.25 5.02 -26.48
CA LYS A 39 11.26 5.51 -25.55
C LYS A 39 11.13 4.83 -24.17
N TYR A 40 9.92 4.75 -23.65
CA TYR A 40 9.60 4.10 -22.37
C TYR A 40 10.01 2.62 -22.38
N GLN A 41 9.69 1.88 -23.44
CA GLN A 41 10.08 0.47 -23.59
C GLN A 41 11.61 0.31 -23.66
N LYS A 42 12.31 1.24 -24.28
CA LYS A 42 13.78 1.25 -24.32
C LYS A 42 14.38 1.50 -22.92
N GLU A 43 13.80 2.44 -22.16
CA GLU A 43 14.24 2.73 -20.79
C GLU A 43 13.92 1.58 -19.83
N ILE A 44 12.75 0.92 -19.95
CA ILE A 44 12.43 -0.31 -19.21
C ILE A 44 13.48 -1.38 -19.43
N LYS A 45 13.86 -1.64 -20.70
CA LYS A 45 14.89 -2.63 -21.03
C LYS A 45 16.25 -2.26 -20.45
N LYS A 46 16.58 -0.96 -20.42
CA LYS A 46 17.86 -0.46 -19.91
C LYS A 46 17.94 -0.53 -18.38
N PHE A 47 16.86 -0.17 -17.70
CA PHE A 47 16.86 -0.06 -16.23
C PHE A 47 16.24 -1.27 -15.52
N GLY A 48 15.52 -2.15 -16.24
CA GLY A 48 14.99 -3.42 -15.72
C GLY A 48 13.98 -3.30 -14.57
N TRP A 49 13.60 -2.07 -14.18
CA TRP A 49 12.78 -1.80 -13.01
C TRP A 49 11.56 -0.91 -13.25
N LEU A 50 11.47 -0.27 -14.44
CA LEU A 50 10.30 0.52 -14.83
C LEU A 50 9.14 -0.43 -15.13
N GLY A 51 8.43 -0.85 -14.12
CA GLY A 51 7.26 -1.69 -14.27
C GLY A 51 6.64 -1.97 -12.92
N ARG A 52 5.37 -2.34 -12.91
CA ARG A 52 4.63 -2.72 -11.68
C ARG A 52 5.17 -4.00 -11.03
N SER A 53 6.13 -4.66 -11.65
CA SER A 53 6.63 -5.95 -11.19
C SER A 53 7.83 -5.80 -10.27
N ILE A 54 7.74 -6.41 -9.11
CA ILE A 54 8.86 -6.67 -8.20
C ILE A 54 9.49 -8.04 -8.46
N THR A 55 9.07 -8.73 -9.53
CA THR A 55 9.43 -10.12 -9.80
C THR A 55 10.93 -10.35 -9.81
N ASN A 56 11.69 -9.41 -10.39
CA ASN A 56 13.15 -9.50 -10.45
C ASN A 56 13.85 -9.36 -9.08
N HIS A 57 13.14 -8.87 -8.06
CA HIS A 57 13.68 -8.68 -6.71
C HIS A 57 13.08 -9.66 -5.70
N LYS A 58 12.08 -10.45 -6.10
CA LYS A 58 11.32 -11.31 -5.18
C LYS A 58 12.21 -12.32 -4.47
N ASP A 59 13.08 -12.99 -5.18
CA ASP A 59 13.98 -13.99 -4.60
C ASP A 59 14.98 -13.36 -3.63
N GLN A 60 15.52 -12.19 -3.97
CA GLN A 60 16.43 -11.45 -3.10
C GLN A 60 15.72 -10.95 -1.84
N ILE A 61 14.48 -10.47 -1.96
CA ILE A 61 13.65 -10.07 -0.81
C ILE A 61 13.37 -11.29 0.07
N ASN A 62 12.97 -12.42 -0.50
CA ASN A 62 12.68 -13.65 0.24
C ASN A 62 13.90 -14.17 1.00
N GLN A 63 15.09 -14.20 0.37
CA GLN A 63 16.34 -14.61 1.02
C GLN A 63 16.71 -13.66 2.17
N SER A 64 16.58 -12.35 1.96
CA SER A 64 16.87 -11.35 2.98
C SER A 64 15.89 -11.44 4.14
N MET A 65 14.61 -11.64 3.85
CA MET A 65 13.55 -11.84 4.83
C MET A 65 13.81 -13.09 5.67
N GLU A 66 14.12 -14.22 5.03
CA GLU A 66 14.45 -15.47 5.74
C GLU A 66 15.63 -15.28 6.71
N LYS A 67 16.67 -14.57 6.29
CA LYS A 67 17.82 -14.25 7.15
C LYS A 67 17.44 -13.42 8.36
N VAL A 68 16.62 -12.39 8.18
CA VAL A 68 16.16 -11.50 9.26
C VAL A 68 15.26 -12.26 10.23
N ILE A 69 14.31 -13.06 9.72
CA ILE A 69 13.42 -13.87 10.56
C ILE A 69 14.22 -14.92 11.35
N LYS A 70 15.14 -15.63 10.72
CA LYS A 70 16.00 -16.62 11.42
C LYS A 70 16.83 -15.97 12.51
N ASN A 71 17.28 -14.74 12.32
CA ASN A 71 17.99 -14.01 13.37
C ASN A 71 17.06 -13.57 14.52
N TYR A 72 15.87 -13.10 14.20
CA TYR A 72 14.84 -12.77 15.19
C TYR A 72 14.44 -13.98 16.05
N LEU A 73 14.30 -15.16 15.44
CA LEU A 73 13.92 -16.41 16.12
C LEU A 73 14.96 -16.90 17.14
N LYS A 74 16.19 -16.38 17.13
CA LYS A 74 17.21 -16.76 18.14
C LYS A 74 16.90 -16.21 19.52
N ASN A 75 16.28 -15.02 19.61
CA ASN A 75 16.04 -14.35 20.89
C ASN A 75 14.56 -14.31 21.25
N LEU A 76 13.66 -14.27 20.28
CA LEU A 76 12.20 -14.24 20.45
C LEU A 76 11.72 -13.11 21.39
N ASP A 77 12.37 -11.95 21.32
CA ASP A 77 11.98 -10.80 22.14
C ASP A 77 10.62 -10.24 21.70
N PRO A 78 9.77 -9.84 22.68
CA PRO A 78 8.53 -9.14 22.37
C PRO A 78 8.80 -7.85 21.59
N ILE A 79 8.14 -7.68 20.46
CA ILE A 79 8.31 -6.54 19.57
C ILE A 79 6.97 -6.03 19.04
N ALA A 80 6.81 -4.71 18.91
CA ALA A 80 5.62 -4.13 18.29
C ALA A 80 5.62 -4.41 16.78
N THR A 81 4.45 -4.78 16.22
CA THR A 81 4.39 -5.12 14.79
C THR A 81 4.70 -3.94 13.88
N ARG A 82 4.49 -2.68 14.34
CA ARG A 82 5.01 -1.49 13.61
C ARG A 82 6.54 -1.50 13.48
N LYS A 83 7.25 -2.01 14.50
CA LYS A 83 8.72 -2.14 14.44
C LYS A 83 9.14 -3.28 13.53
N SER A 84 8.41 -4.38 13.54
CA SER A 84 8.60 -5.48 12.58
C SER A 84 8.38 -4.99 11.13
N SER A 85 7.39 -4.13 10.93
CA SER A 85 7.15 -3.49 9.61
C SER A 85 8.33 -2.61 9.18
N GLU A 86 8.92 -1.83 10.09
CA GLU A 86 10.14 -1.06 9.80
C GLU A 86 11.31 -1.98 9.41
N MET A 87 11.48 -3.11 10.10
CA MET A 87 12.51 -4.10 9.74
C MET A 87 12.30 -4.65 8.32
N PHE A 88 11.05 -4.88 7.91
CA PHE A 88 10.76 -5.28 6.54
C PHE A 88 11.03 -4.14 5.55
N LEU A 89 10.63 -2.92 5.88
CA LEU A 89 10.90 -1.74 5.06
C LEU A 89 12.41 -1.52 4.83
N GLU A 90 13.27 -1.80 5.81
CA GLU A 90 14.73 -1.78 5.63
C GLU A 90 15.21 -2.72 4.51
N LEU A 91 14.50 -3.81 4.24
CA LEU A 91 14.83 -4.75 3.17
C LEU A 91 14.44 -4.23 1.80
N ILE A 92 13.29 -3.55 1.71
CA ILE A 92 12.66 -3.17 0.44
C ILE A 92 12.79 -1.69 0.07
N SER A 93 13.25 -0.83 0.99
CA SER A 93 13.31 0.63 0.78
C SER A 93 14.24 1.06 -0.36
N SER A 94 15.12 0.19 -0.83
CA SER A 94 15.96 0.41 -2.01
C SER A 94 15.31 -0.02 -3.33
N LEU A 95 14.09 -0.56 -3.30
CA LEU A 95 13.34 -0.87 -4.52
C LEU A 95 13.03 0.43 -5.26
N PRO A 96 13.40 0.53 -6.54
CA PRO A 96 13.35 1.80 -7.26
C PRO A 96 11.94 2.30 -7.56
N ASN A 97 10.95 1.41 -7.49
CA ASN A 97 9.54 1.71 -7.74
C ASN A 97 8.70 1.84 -6.45
N LEU A 98 9.32 1.71 -5.27
CA LEU A 98 8.63 1.87 -3.99
C LEU A 98 8.71 3.33 -3.54
N ILE A 99 7.57 3.96 -3.29
CA ILE A 99 7.48 5.31 -2.74
C ILE A 99 6.73 5.28 -1.42
N GLY A 100 7.42 5.69 -0.35
CA GLY A 100 6.86 5.74 0.98
C GLY A 100 6.37 7.13 1.38
N GLY A 101 5.62 7.17 2.47
CA GLY A 101 5.24 8.44 3.08
C GLY A 101 4.47 8.28 4.40
N SER A 102 4.17 9.40 5.02
CA SER A 102 3.34 9.45 6.22
C SER A 102 2.62 10.80 6.35
N ALA A 103 1.44 10.76 6.95
CA ALA A 103 0.67 11.94 7.33
C ALA A 103 1.20 12.53 8.66
N ASP A 104 2.44 13.05 8.63
CA ASP A 104 3.16 13.68 9.74
C ASP A 104 3.45 12.76 10.96
N LEU A 105 3.38 11.46 10.78
CA LEU A 105 3.56 10.46 11.83
C LEU A 105 4.70 9.47 11.53
N ALA A 106 5.67 9.84 10.70
CA ALA A 106 6.73 8.95 10.22
C ALA A 106 7.47 8.21 11.34
N GLY A 107 7.81 8.89 12.41
CA GLY A 107 8.48 8.31 13.59
C GLY A 107 7.57 7.39 14.41
N SER A 108 6.30 7.77 14.58
CA SER A 108 5.32 6.96 15.33
C SER A 108 4.88 5.72 14.55
N ASN A 109 4.76 5.83 13.23
CA ASN A 109 4.33 4.73 12.37
C ASN A 109 5.48 3.81 11.96
N ASN A 110 6.73 4.21 12.18
CA ASN A 110 7.91 3.47 11.71
C ASN A 110 7.89 3.21 10.18
N THR A 111 7.44 4.20 9.40
CA THR A 111 7.31 4.10 7.94
C THR A 111 8.52 4.62 7.18
N LYS A 112 9.48 5.26 7.87
CA LYS A 112 10.69 5.83 7.30
C LYS A 112 11.94 5.14 7.85
N THR A 113 12.76 4.59 6.98
CA THR A 113 14.04 3.99 7.32
C THR A 113 15.20 4.95 7.01
N LYS A 114 16.42 4.57 7.42
CA LYS A 114 17.65 5.37 7.12
C LYS A 114 17.96 5.43 5.62
N LYS A 115 17.45 4.48 4.82
CA LYS A 115 17.68 4.41 3.38
C LYS A 115 16.75 5.30 2.55
N HIS A 116 15.72 5.87 3.18
CA HIS A 116 14.78 6.74 2.49
C HIS A 116 15.34 8.15 2.33
N GLU A 117 15.26 8.65 1.11
CA GLU A 117 15.53 10.04 0.77
C GLU A 117 14.22 10.80 0.60
N ILE A 118 14.17 12.02 1.17
CA ILE A 118 12.94 12.82 1.15
C ILE A 118 12.83 13.54 -0.20
N ILE A 119 11.65 13.41 -0.83
CA ILE A 119 11.28 14.20 -2.01
C ILE A 119 11.04 15.65 -1.55
N LYS A 120 11.71 16.60 -2.20
CA LYS A 120 11.66 18.04 -1.89
C LYS A 120 11.44 18.85 -3.17
N PRO A 121 10.90 20.07 -3.07
CA PRO A 121 10.86 20.98 -4.20
C PRO A 121 12.26 21.16 -4.84
N GLY A 122 12.34 20.96 -6.15
CA GLY A 122 13.60 20.98 -6.88
C GLY A 122 14.48 19.73 -6.78
N ASN A 123 14.13 18.76 -5.93
CA ASN A 123 14.81 17.45 -5.83
C ASN A 123 13.79 16.30 -5.70
N PHE A 124 13.46 15.69 -6.82
CA PHE A 124 12.48 14.59 -6.93
C PHE A 124 13.13 13.20 -7.01
N LYS A 125 14.41 13.07 -6.70
CA LYS A 125 15.14 11.79 -6.75
C LYS A 125 14.85 10.88 -5.55
N GLY A 126 14.25 11.43 -4.50
CA GLY A 126 13.91 10.70 -3.29
C GLY A 126 12.79 9.69 -3.50
N ASN A 127 12.55 8.88 -2.47
CA ASN A 127 11.53 7.85 -2.42
C ASN A 127 10.62 7.93 -1.17
N TYR A 128 10.60 9.08 -0.49
CA TYR A 128 9.77 9.32 0.69
C TYR A 128 9.13 10.70 0.68
N ILE A 129 7.83 10.75 0.94
CA ILE A 129 7.00 11.97 0.95
C ILE A 129 6.51 12.26 2.36
N HIS A 130 6.78 13.47 2.86
CA HIS A 130 6.10 14.01 4.04
C HIS A 130 4.80 14.69 3.61
N TYR A 131 3.66 14.01 3.82
CA TYR A 131 2.35 14.51 3.40
C TYR A 131 1.80 15.61 4.32
N GLY A 132 2.36 15.77 5.54
CA GLY A 132 1.77 16.59 6.59
C GLY A 132 0.50 15.97 7.16
N VAL A 133 -0.24 16.66 8.01
CA VAL A 133 -1.51 16.22 8.60
C VAL A 133 -2.61 16.28 7.52
N ARG A 134 -2.61 15.33 6.59
CA ARG A 134 -3.47 15.31 5.39
C ARG A 134 -3.76 13.89 4.93
N GLU A 135 -4.42 13.09 5.75
CA GLU A 135 -4.66 11.66 5.52
C GLU A 135 -5.43 11.41 4.22
N HIS A 136 -6.49 12.18 3.99
CA HIS A 136 -7.28 12.05 2.75
C HIS A 136 -6.45 12.38 1.50
N ALA A 137 -5.71 13.48 1.54
CA ALA A 137 -4.86 13.90 0.43
C ALA A 137 -3.70 12.91 0.21
N MET A 138 -3.08 12.39 1.27
CA MET A 138 -2.09 11.32 1.20
C MET A 138 -2.63 10.13 0.40
N CYS A 139 -3.80 9.62 0.78
CA CYS A 139 -4.41 8.48 0.10
C CYS A 139 -4.80 8.81 -1.35
N GLY A 140 -5.29 10.01 -1.62
CA GLY A 140 -5.60 10.48 -2.98
C GLY A 140 -4.35 10.59 -3.87
N ILE A 141 -3.25 11.11 -3.31
CA ILE A 141 -1.95 11.19 -4.01
C ILE A 141 -1.41 9.78 -4.29
N MET A 142 -1.48 8.86 -3.31
CA MET A 142 -1.07 7.46 -3.51
C MET A 142 -1.90 6.79 -4.62
N ASN A 143 -3.20 7.04 -4.69
CA ASN A 143 -4.03 6.56 -5.80
C ASN A 143 -3.52 7.10 -7.15
N GLY A 144 -3.20 8.38 -7.21
CA GLY A 144 -2.63 9.01 -8.42
C GLY A 144 -1.28 8.41 -8.82
N LEU A 145 -0.38 8.18 -7.85
CA LEU A 145 0.92 7.54 -8.09
C LEU A 145 0.76 6.11 -8.64
N SER A 146 -0.18 5.34 -8.08
CA SER A 146 -0.48 3.99 -8.57
C SER A 146 -1.10 4.00 -9.98
N LEU A 147 -2.04 4.91 -10.24
CA LEU A 147 -2.69 5.08 -11.55
C LEU A 147 -1.72 5.52 -12.64
N HIS A 148 -0.76 6.40 -12.31
CA HIS A 148 0.28 6.82 -13.26
C HIS A 148 1.12 5.64 -13.75
N SER A 149 1.12 4.52 -13.02
CA SER A 149 1.84 3.30 -13.35
C SER A 149 3.35 3.33 -12.99
N GLY A 150 3.91 2.16 -12.75
CA GLY A 150 5.34 1.98 -12.45
C GLY A 150 5.73 2.20 -10.98
N LEU A 151 4.85 2.75 -10.15
CA LEU A 151 5.12 3.02 -8.74
C LEU A 151 4.26 2.16 -7.82
N ILE A 152 4.82 1.80 -6.68
CA ILE A 152 4.14 1.12 -5.57
C ILE A 152 4.13 2.07 -4.38
N PRO A 153 3.06 2.85 -4.18
CA PRO A 153 2.97 3.76 -3.07
C PRO A 153 2.60 3.04 -1.78
N TYR A 154 3.25 3.42 -0.67
CA TYR A 154 2.77 3.12 0.67
C TYR A 154 2.72 4.37 1.53
N GLY A 155 1.77 4.43 2.45
CA GLY A 155 1.61 5.58 3.33
C GLY A 155 1.08 5.21 4.70
N GLY A 156 1.55 5.94 5.72
CA GLY A 156 1.25 5.65 7.10
C GLY A 156 0.51 6.74 7.84
N THR A 157 -0.43 6.30 8.69
CA THR A 157 -1.07 7.09 9.73
C THR A 157 -1.52 6.17 10.87
N PHE A 158 -2.22 6.67 11.90
CA PHE A 158 -2.84 5.82 12.91
C PHE A 158 -4.11 5.16 12.36
N LEU A 159 -4.46 3.98 12.87
CA LEU A 159 -5.63 3.25 12.40
C LEU A 159 -6.94 4.04 12.60
N ILE A 160 -7.07 4.79 13.68
CA ILE A 160 -8.25 5.64 13.93
C ILE A 160 -8.43 6.66 12.79
N PHE A 161 -7.35 7.19 12.23
CA PHE A 161 -7.40 8.18 11.15
C PHE A 161 -7.70 7.58 9.78
N SER A 162 -7.87 6.24 9.71
CA SER A 162 -8.45 5.61 8.52
C SER A 162 -9.82 6.17 8.17
N ASP A 163 -10.54 6.73 9.15
CA ASP A 163 -11.82 7.40 8.94
C ASP A 163 -11.72 8.58 7.97
N TYR A 164 -10.61 9.31 8.00
CA TYR A 164 -10.32 10.37 7.02
C TYR A 164 -9.87 9.82 5.67
N CYS A 165 -9.38 8.58 5.63
CA CYS A 165 -8.84 7.94 4.42
C CYS A 165 -9.91 7.16 3.63
N LYS A 166 -11.00 6.73 4.25
CA LYS A 166 -11.98 5.77 3.71
C LYS A 166 -12.45 6.06 2.29
N PRO A 167 -12.84 7.29 1.90
CA PRO A 167 -13.29 7.55 0.54
C PRO A 167 -12.20 7.23 -0.50
N SER A 168 -10.95 7.62 -0.24
CA SER A 168 -9.82 7.34 -1.12
C SER A 168 -9.44 5.86 -1.15
N ILE A 169 -9.50 5.15 -0.01
CA ILE A 169 -9.28 3.71 0.07
C ILE A 169 -10.32 2.96 -0.76
N ARG A 170 -11.61 3.34 -0.62
CA ARG A 170 -12.70 2.76 -1.40
C ARG A 170 -12.48 2.95 -2.89
N LEU A 171 -12.04 4.14 -3.32
CA LEU A 171 -11.71 4.40 -4.72
C LEU A 171 -10.53 3.56 -5.20
N ALA A 172 -9.47 3.41 -4.41
CA ALA A 172 -8.34 2.51 -4.75
C ALA A 172 -8.83 1.08 -5.00
N ALA A 173 -9.72 0.56 -4.13
CA ALA A 173 -10.31 -0.77 -4.27
C ALA A 173 -11.17 -0.90 -5.52
N MET A 174 -12.02 0.09 -5.82
CA MET A 174 -12.85 0.12 -7.02
C MET A 174 -12.03 0.21 -8.31
N MET A 175 -10.96 1.01 -8.29
CA MET A 175 -10.05 1.18 -9.44
C MET A 175 -9.00 0.07 -9.54
N LYS A 176 -9.03 -0.93 -8.64
CA LYS A 176 -8.08 -2.04 -8.59
C LYS A 176 -6.62 -1.56 -8.55
N GLN A 177 -6.34 -0.58 -7.71
CA GLN A 177 -5.00 -0.02 -7.58
C GLN A 177 -4.22 -0.66 -6.44
N ARG A 178 -2.94 -1.00 -6.69
CA ARG A 178 -2.03 -1.45 -5.64
C ARG A 178 -1.53 -0.25 -4.84
N VAL A 179 -2.13 -0.03 -3.69
CA VAL A 179 -1.75 0.97 -2.70
C VAL A 179 -1.63 0.29 -1.34
N ILE A 180 -0.58 0.57 -0.58
CA ILE A 180 -0.34 -0.06 0.71
C ILE A 180 -0.53 0.97 1.82
N TYR A 181 -1.48 0.72 2.70
CA TYR A 181 -1.80 1.58 3.85
C TYR A 181 -1.22 0.95 5.12
N ILE A 182 -0.35 1.68 5.80
CA ILE A 182 0.27 1.27 7.07
C ILE A 182 -0.42 2.01 8.20
N PHE A 183 -1.33 1.31 8.88
CA PHE A 183 -2.12 1.88 9.96
C PHE A 183 -1.65 1.32 11.30
N THR A 184 -0.96 2.15 12.06
CA THR A 184 -0.44 1.77 13.38
C THR A 184 -1.38 2.18 14.51
N HIS A 185 -1.05 1.79 15.76
CA HIS A 185 -1.91 2.04 16.91
C HIS A 185 -3.27 1.36 16.73
N ASP A 186 -3.23 0.04 16.51
CA ASP A 186 -4.31 -0.80 15.96
C ASP A 186 -5.42 -1.15 16.93
N SER A 187 -5.35 -0.71 18.18
CA SER A 187 -6.32 -1.11 19.22
C SER A 187 -6.36 -0.13 20.39
N ILE A 188 -7.31 -0.33 21.27
CA ILE A 188 -7.39 0.39 22.56
C ILE A 188 -6.16 0.18 23.45
N GLY A 189 -5.34 -0.85 23.18
CA GLY A 189 -4.09 -1.13 23.90
C GLY A 189 -2.92 -0.20 23.55
N LEU A 190 -3.14 0.87 22.79
CA LEU A 190 -2.10 1.83 22.40
C LEU A 190 -1.56 2.68 23.57
N GLY A 191 -2.31 2.81 24.68
CA GLY A 191 -1.86 3.48 25.89
C GLY A 191 -2.47 4.87 26.10
N GLU A 192 -1.65 5.84 26.42
CA GLU A 192 -2.02 7.15 26.97
C GLU A 192 -2.64 8.18 25.99
N ASP A 193 -2.67 7.90 24.70
CA ASP A 193 -3.18 8.86 23.71
C ASP A 193 -4.70 9.13 23.81
N GLY A 194 -5.43 8.26 24.54
CA GLY A 194 -6.83 8.44 24.87
C GLY A 194 -7.82 8.07 23.75
N PRO A 195 -9.14 8.30 24.02
CA PRO A 195 -10.23 7.80 23.15
C PRO A 195 -10.21 8.30 21.72
N THR A 196 -9.68 9.51 21.48
CA THR A 196 -9.58 10.10 20.14
C THR A 196 -8.59 9.36 19.25
N HIS A 197 -7.74 8.50 19.82
CA HIS A 197 -6.70 7.75 19.10
C HIS A 197 -6.91 6.23 19.21
N GLN A 198 -7.91 5.76 19.95
CA GLN A 198 -8.20 4.37 20.22
C GLN A 198 -9.22 3.82 19.21
N PRO A 199 -8.80 3.04 18.20
CA PRO A 199 -9.72 2.48 17.21
C PRO A 199 -10.54 1.34 17.82
N VAL A 200 -11.82 1.28 17.44
CA VAL A 200 -12.76 0.22 17.84
C VAL A 200 -13.37 -0.42 16.58
N GLU A 201 -14.12 0.35 15.79
CA GLU A 201 -14.87 -0.13 14.62
C GLU A 201 -14.10 -0.08 13.30
N GLN A 202 -12.91 0.52 13.25
CA GLN A 202 -12.16 0.79 12.03
C GLN A 202 -11.83 -0.47 11.24
N LEU A 203 -11.41 -1.54 11.93
CA LEU A 203 -11.10 -2.82 11.25
C LEU A 203 -12.33 -3.44 10.61
N ALA A 204 -13.46 -3.47 11.32
CA ALA A 204 -14.72 -4.01 10.79
C ALA A 204 -15.17 -3.19 9.57
N SER A 205 -15.09 -1.86 9.69
CA SER A 205 -15.44 -0.94 8.63
C SER A 205 -14.54 -1.07 7.40
N LEU A 206 -13.24 -1.24 7.56
CA LEU A 206 -12.30 -1.48 6.44
C LEU A 206 -12.57 -2.83 5.78
N ARG A 207 -12.84 -3.89 6.56
CA ARG A 207 -13.17 -5.23 6.05
C ARG A 207 -14.46 -5.27 5.25
N SER A 208 -15.36 -4.31 5.43
CA SER A 208 -16.59 -4.20 4.64
C SER A 208 -16.38 -3.63 3.23
N ILE A 209 -15.21 -3.09 2.92
CA ILE A 209 -14.90 -2.54 1.59
C ILE A 209 -14.55 -3.69 0.63
N PRO A 210 -15.32 -3.90 -0.45
CA PRO A 210 -14.99 -4.93 -1.43
C PRO A 210 -13.64 -4.69 -2.09
N ASN A 211 -12.91 -5.76 -2.39
CA ASN A 211 -11.59 -5.72 -3.02
C ASN A 211 -10.49 -5.00 -2.20
N LEU A 212 -10.65 -4.89 -0.89
CA LEU A 212 -9.64 -4.39 0.02
C LEU A 212 -9.06 -5.54 0.85
N ASN A 213 -7.75 -5.75 0.80
CA ASN A 213 -7.06 -6.66 1.72
C ASN A 213 -6.84 -5.96 3.06
N VAL A 214 -7.26 -6.58 4.15
CA VAL A 214 -7.07 -6.05 5.50
C VAL A 214 -6.31 -7.07 6.35
N PHE A 215 -5.03 -6.81 6.58
CA PHE A 215 -4.13 -7.62 7.37
C PHE A 215 -3.97 -7.04 8.78
N ARG A 216 -3.96 -7.90 9.78
CA ARG A 216 -3.62 -7.56 11.15
C ARG A 216 -2.68 -8.64 11.71
N PRO A 217 -1.38 -8.53 11.44
CA PRO A 217 -0.43 -9.54 11.84
C PRO A 217 -0.28 -9.60 13.37
N ALA A 218 -0.16 -10.81 13.90
CA ALA A 218 -0.05 -11.07 15.33
C ALA A 218 1.41 -11.11 15.82
N ASP A 219 2.40 -11.19 14.94
CA ASP A 219 3.82 -11.19 15.28
C ASP A 219 4.71 -10.69 14.14
N THR A 220 6.02 -10.78 14.33
CA THR A 220 7.03 -10.37 13.33
C THR A 220 6.95 -11.18 12.05
N ILE A 221 6.75 -12.49 12.15
CA ILE A 221 6.72 -13.37 10.97
C ILE A 221 5.49 -13.05 10.12
N GLU A 222 4.33 -12.95 10.76
CA GLU A 222 3.10 -12.56 10.07
C GLU A 222 3.19 -11.16 9.47
N THR A 223 3.85 -10.21 10.15
CA THR A 223 4.06 -8.86 9.59
C THR A 223 4.83 -8.93 8.28
N PHE A 224 5.86 -9.74 8.19
CA PHE A 224 6.65 -9.91 6.98
C PHE A 224 5.85 -10.61 5.89
N GLU A 225 5.08 -11.65 6.25
CA GLU A 225 4.19 -12.36 5.33
C GLU A 225 3.10 -11.45 4.77
N CYS A 226 2.50 -10.59 5.60
CA CYS A 226 1.49 -9.61 5.17
C CYS A 226 2.08 -8.57 4.20
N TRP A 227 3.30 -8.10 4.44
CA TRP A 227 4.00 -7.23 3.50
C TRP A 227 4.24 -7.89 2.14
N GLN A 228 4.65 -9.17 2.12
CA GLN A 228 4.79 -9.91 0.86
C GLN A 228 3.47 -9.98 0.10
N LEU A 229 2.36 -10.31 0.79
CA LEU A 229 1.04 -10.35 0.17
C LEU A 229 0.61 -9.00 -0.37
N ALA A 230 0.86 -7.91 0.38
CA ALA A 230 0.56 -6.56 -0.06
C ALA A 230 1.37 -6.15 -1.31
N LEU A 231 2.63 -6.54 -1.38
CA LEU A 231 3.49 -6.31 -2.54
C LEU A 231 3.09 -7.17 -3.75
N ASP A 232 2.56 -8.36 -3.53
CA ASP A 232 2.10 -9.28 -4.59
C ASP A 232 0.69 -8.94 -5.11
N SER A 233 -0.08 -8.14 -4.37
CA SER A 233 -1.45 -7.74 -4.75
C SER A 233 -1.44 -6.67 -5.84
N ASN A 234 -1.52 -7.07 -7.11
CA ASN A 234 -1.39 -6.15 -8.25
C ASN A 234 -2.65 -5.31 -8.54
N ASP A 235 -3.83 -5.82 -8.19
CA ASP A 235 -5.15 -5.29 -8.54
C ASP A 235 -6.07 -5.05 -7.32
N SER A 236 -5.48 -4.96 -6.14
CA SER A 236 -6.18 -4.61 -4.92
C SER A 236 -5.28 -3.85 -3.95
N PRO A 237 -5.81 -2.84 -3.26
CA PRO A 237 -5.10 -2.18 -2.17
C PRO A 237 -5.04 -3.06 -0.93
N SER A 238 -4.07 -2.78 -0.08
CA SER A 238 -3.83 -3.51 1.16
C SER A 238 -3.69 -2.58 2.35
N VAL A 239 -4.38 -2.89 3.44
CA VAL A 239 -4.20 -2.29 4.75
C VAL A 239 -3.42 -3.26 5.62
N ILE A 240 -2.37 -2.77 6.28
CA ILE A 240 -1.63 -3.50 7.31
C ILE A 240 -1.81 -2.75 8.63
N ALA A 241 -2.65 -3.29 9.50
CA ALA A 241 -2.91 -2.74 10.84
C ALA A 241 -1.87 -3.27 11.83
N LEU A 242 -1.17 -2.36 12.52
CA LEU A 242 0.02 -2.66 13.30
C LEU A 242 -0.08 -2.14 14.73
N SER A 243 0.42 -2.92 15.69
CA SER A 243 0.43 -2.56 17.11
C SER A 243 1.45 -1.47 17.43
N ARG A 244 1.11 -0.61 18.40
CA ARG A 244 2.06 0.27 19.10
C ARG A 244 2.82 -0.49 20.19
N GLN A 245 2.09 -1.27 20.95
CA GLN A 245 2.62 -2.07 22.05
C GLN A 245 3.42 -3.27 21.55
N LYS A 246 4.36 -3.71 22.36
CA LYS A 246 5.09 -4.95 22.12
C LYS A 246 4.16 -6.15 22.24
N ILE A 247 4.31 -7.12 21.37
CA ILE A 247 3.54 -8.37 21.35
C ILE A 247 4.51 -9.53 21.48
N ASN A 248 4.13 -10.54 22.25
CA ASN A 248 4.88 -11.78 22.36
C ASN A 248 4.88 -12.54 21.04
N PRO A 249 6.01 -13.13 20.64
CA PRO A 249 6.07 -13.95 19.44
C PRO A 249 5.16 -15.18 19.59
N LEU A 250 4.28 -15.36 18.62
CA LEU A 250 3.38 -16.52 18.56
C LEU A 250 4.00 -17.66 17.76
N ARG A 251 4.57 -17.33 16.62
CA ARG A 251 5.26 -18.31 15.76
C ARG A 251 6.73 -18.40 16.14
N LYS A 252 7.16 -19.64 16.43
CA LYS A 252 8.54 -19.95 16.85
C LYS A 252 9.37 -20.57 15.72
N GLU A 253 8.75 -20.79 14.56
CA GLU A 253 9.38 -21.41 13.40
C GLU A 253 9.10 -20.63 12.13
N TYR A 254 10.10 -20.51 11.30
CA TYR A 254 9.95 -19.97 9.95
C TYR A 254 9.55 -21.09 8.98
N ASN A 255 8.57 -20.80 8.15
CA ASN A 255 8.19 -21.65 7.03
C ASN A 255 8.29 -20.84 5.73
N LYS A 256 8.76 -21.45 4.65
CA LYS A 256 8.80 -20.81 3.32
C LYS A 256 7.42 -20.55 2.75
N ILE A 257 6.40 -21.29 3.21
CA ILE A 257 5.01 -21.09 2.82
C ILE A 257 4.46 -19.90 3.62
N ASN A 258 4.01 -18.87 2.92
CA ASN A 258 3.32 -17.74 3.54
C ASN A 258 1.98 -18.20 4.08
N LYS A 259 1.86 -18.34 5.42
CA LYS A 259 0.64 -18.84 6.06
C LYS A 259 -0.49 -17.80 6.06
N CYS A 260 -0.15 -16.51 6.07
CA CYS A 260 -1.13 -15.43 6.00
C CYS A 260 -1.93 -15.44 4.68
N SER A 261 -1.40 -16.07 3.62
CA SER A 261 -2.11 -16.23 2.34
C SER A 261 -3.41 -17.04 2.44
N LYS A 262 -3.57 -17.82 3.51
CA LYS A 262 -4.78 -18.60 3.79
C LYS A 262 -5.91 -17.77 4.41
N GLY A 263 -5.65 -16.51 4.78
CA GLY A 263 -6.59 -15.64 5.50
C GLY A 263 -6.75 -15.97 6.97
N ALA A 264 -6.83 -17.23 7.33
CA ALA A 264 -6.85 -17.73 8.71
C ALA A 264 -6.18 -19.10 8.79
N TYR A 265 -5.50 -19.36 9.89
CA TYR A 265 -4.89 -20.64 10.19
C TYR A 265 -4.67 -20.82 11.71
N ALA A 266 -4.55 -22.05 12.18
CA ALA A 266 -4.27 -22.33 13.59
C ALA A 266 -2.79 -22.06 13.90
N VAL A 267 -2.51 -21.12 14.80
CA VAL A 267 -1.16 -20.80 15.29
C VAL A 267 -0.77 -21.70 16.45
N SER A 268 -1.72 -21.95 17.38
CA SER A 268 -1.57 -22.90 18.48
C SER A 268 -2.91 -23.59 18.74
N TYR A 269 -2.84 -24.81 19.24
CA TYR A 269 -4.02 -25.55 19.66
C TYR A 269 -4.16 -25.37 21.16
N THR A 270 -5.20 -24.65 21.61
CA THR A 270 -5.69 -24.72 22.98
C THR A 270 -6.67 -25.87 23.04
N HIS A 271 -6.68 -26.62 24.16
CA HIS A 271 -7.62 -27.72 24.35
C HIS A 271 -9.06 -27.19 24.35
N LEU A 272 -9.79 -27.42 23.26
CA LEU A 272 -11.24 -27.36 23.28
C LEU A 272 -11.73 -28.53 24.15
N ARG A 273 -12.41 -28.23 25.24
CA ARG A 273 -12.98 -29.26 26.09
C ARG A 273 -14.17 -29.93 25.36
N ALA A 274 -14.32 -31.23 25.55
CA ALA A 274 -15.29 -32.05 24.81
C ALA A 274 -16.77 -31.57 24.93
N HIS A 275 -17.14 -30.85 26.00
CA HIS A 275 -18.49 -30.31 26.14
C HIS A 275 -18.78 -29.05 25.29
N GLU A 276 -17.79 -28.49 24.59
CA GLU A 276 -18.02 -27.43 23.58
C GLU A 276 -18.40 -27.99 22.21
N THR A 277 -18.38 -29.31 22.06
CA THR A 277 -18.72 -30.01 20.81
C THR A 277 -20.08 -30.75 20.91
N GLU A 278 -20.80 -30.67 22.01
CA GLU A 278 -22.08 -31.36 22.24
C GLU A 278 -23.30 -30.42 22.18
N THR A 279 -23.30 -29.45 21.29
CA THR A 279 -24.53 -28.67 21.04
C THR A 279 -24.93 -28.78 19.59
#